data_c74079796e28a00838ea5fb7eb7b7f87
#
_entry.id   c74079796e28a00838ea5fb7eb7b7f87
#
_cell.length_a   1.000
_cell.length_b   1.000
_cell.length_c   1.000
_cell.angle_alpha   90.00
_cell.angle_beta   90.00
_cell.angle_gamma   90.00
#
_symmetry.space_group_name_H-M   'P 1'
#
loop_
_entity.id
_entity.type
_entity.pdbx_description
1 polymer ?
#
loop_
_entity_poly.entity_id
_entity_poly.type
_entity_poly.pdbx_seq_one_letter_code
_entity_poly.pdbx_strand_id
1 'polypeptide(L)' 'MTRKEYLTKIKEHLRNHKREWFNSLDIVDGKTVGLKFYGRSIQRLTVNGVDFGGMWDIPTQKAFLAEIEKALDY' A
#
# COMPACT_ATOMS: atom_id res chain seq x y z
N MET A 1 11.24 8.21 -2.37
CA MET A 1 10.15 8.68 -3.26
C MET A 1 9.14 9.52 -2.49
N THR A 2 8.37 10.30 -3.20
CA THR A 2 7.29 11.08 -2.60
C THR A 2 6.04 10.21 -2.40
N ARG A 3 5.11 10.69 -1.55
CA ARG A 3 3.81 10.04 -1.38
C ARG A 3 3.09 9.88 -2.72
N LYS A 4 3.10 10.92 -3.54
CA LYS A 4 2.44 10.92 -4.85
C LYS A 4 3.01 9.83 -5.77
N GLU A 5 4.33 9.71 -5.83
CA GLU A 5 5.00 8.68 -6.62
C GLU A 5 4.64 7.28 -6.12
N TYR A 6 4.60 7.11 -4.80
CA TYR A 6 4.27 5.84 -4.18
C TYR A 6 2.84 5.41 -4.49
N LEU A 7 1.88 6.33 -4.34
CA LEU A 7 0.48 6.05 -4.64
C LEU A 7 0.26 5.76 -6.12
N THR A 8 0.98 6.44 -7.01
CA THR A 8 0.93 6.18 -8.44
C THR A 8 1.41 4.76 -8.75
N LYS A 9 2.49 4.33 -8.12
CA LYS A 9 3.03 2.98 -8.26
C LYS A 9 1.98 1.92 -7.86
N ILE A 10 1.30 2.15 -6.75
CA ILE A 10 0.25 1.25 -6.27
C ILE A 10 -0.95 1.24 -7.23
N LYS A 11 -1.40 2.40 -7.69
CA LYS A 11 -2.50 2.52 -8.65
C LYS A 11 -2.23 1.76 -9.93
N GLU A 12 -1.01 1.88 -10.46
CA GLU A 12 -0.62 1.18 -11.67
C GLU A 12 -0.66 -0.33 -11.48
N HIS A 13 -0.17 -0.82 -10.33
CA HIS A 13 -0.23 -2.25 -10.02
C HIS A 13 -1.68 -2.73 -9.94
N LEU A 14 -2.54 -2.00 -9.23
CA LEU A 14 -3.95 -2.36 -9.08
C LEU A 14 -4.67 -2.42 -10.42
N ARG A 15 -4.31 -1.55 -11.35
CA ARG A 15 -4.92 -1.50 -12.67
C ARG A 15 -4.40 -2.58 -13.62
N ASN A 16 -3.09 -2.81 -13.62
CA ASN A 16 -2.41 -3.63 -14.62
C ASN A 16 -2.08 -5.06 -14.16
N HIS A 17 -2.07 -5.32 -12.86
CA HIS A 17 -1.61 -6.59 -12.29
C HIS A 17 -2.58 -7.12 -11.22
N LYS A 18 -3.85 -7.20 -11.55
CA LYS A 18 -4.92 -7.52 -10.60
C LYS A 18 -4.79 -8.89 -9.92
N ARG A 19 -4.07 -9.81 -10.53
CA ARG A 19 -3.87 -11.17 -10.01
C ARG A 19 -2.42 -11.48 -9.69
N GLU A 20 -1.66 -10.46 -9.35
CA GLU A 20 -0.27 -10.61 -8.98
C GLU A 20 -0.03 -10.01 -7.61
N TRP A 21 0.92 -10.61 -6.89
CA TRP A 21 1.35 -10.08 -5.61
C TRP A 21 2.12 -8.78 -5.81
N PHE A 22 1.83 -7.80 -4.98
CA PHE A 22 2.67 -6.62 -4.80
C PHE A 22 3.44 -6.81 -3.50
N ASN A 23 4.75 -6.64 -3.55
CA ASN A 23 5.59 -6.73 -2.36
C ASN A 23 6.71 -5.71 -2.51
N SER A 24 6.73 -4.71 -1.65
CA SER A 24 7.73 -3.66 -1.72
C SER A 24 8.17 -3.18 -0.34
N LEU A 25 9.40 -2.66 -0.32
CA LEU A 25 9.95 -1.97 0.82
C LEU A 25 10.56 -0.69 0.27
N ASP A 26 9.91 0.43 0.53
CA ASP A 26 10.28 1.73 -0.03
C ASP A 26 10.45 2.77 1.07
N ILE A 27 11.23 3.80 0.76
CA ILE A 27 11.30 5.00 1.61
C ILE A 27 10.42 6.06 0.97
N VAL A 28 9.35 6.43 1.67
CA VAL A 28 8.31 7.34 1.20
C VAL A 28 8.25 8.54 2.14
N ASP A 29 8.61 9.71 1.63
CA ASP A 29 8.69 10.94 2.43
C ASP A 29 9.49 10.74 3.73
N GLY A 30 10.62 10.02 3.63
CA GLY A 30 11.49 9.76 4.76
C GLY A 30 11.05 8.64 5.70
N LYS A 31 9.94 7.96 5.41
CA LYS A 31 9.42 6.84 6.20
C LYS A 31 9.67 5.52 5.48
N THR A 32 10.12 4.51 6.22
CA THR A 32 10.27 3.15 5.68
C THR A 32 8.89 2.48 5.64
N VAL A 33 8.44 2.15 4.43
CA VAL A 33 7.10 1.57 4.21
C VAL A 33 7.23 0.18 3.60
N GLY A 34 6.72 -0.82 4.31
CA GLY A 34 6.60 -2.19 3.79
C GLY A 34 5.14 -2.47 3.44
N LEU A 35 4.91 -2.96 2.23
CA LEU A 35 3.56 -3.26 1.75
C LEU A 35 3.55 -4.54 0.95
N LYS A 36 2.65 -5.43 1.31
CA LYS A 36 2.40 -6.66 0.57
C LYS A 36 0.90 -6.85 0.43
N PHE A 37 0.44 -6.98 -0.81
CA PHE A 37 -0.98 -7.21 -1.06
C PHE A 37 -1.21 -8.03 -2.32
N TYR A 38 -2.41 -8.59 -2.42
CA TYR A 38 -2.90 -9.30 -3.59
C TYR A 38 -4.33 -8.84 -3.85
N GLY A 39 -4.62 -8.42 -5.09
CA GLY A 39 -5.92 -7.84 -5.39
C GLY A 39 -6.15 -6.59 -4.54
N ARG A 40 -7.21 -6.60 -3.73
CA ARG A 40 -7.50 -5.54 -2.77
C ARG A 40 -7.44 -6.05 -1.32
N SER A 41 -6.62 -7.04 -1.09
CA SER A 41 -6.40 -7.59 0.25
C SER A 41 -4.96 -7.33 0.68
N ILE A 42 -4.78 -6.54 1.73
CA ILE A 42 -3.47 -6.20 2.26
C ILE A 42 -3.03 -7.29 3.24
N GLN A 43 -1.89 -7.91 2.94
CA GLN A 43 -1.29 -8.93 3.83
C GLN A 43 -0.43 -8.28 4.91
N ARG A 44 0.28 -7.22 4.55
CA ARG A 44 1.18 -6.53 5.46
C ARG A 44 1.28 -5.06 5.07
N LEU A 45 1.19 -4.20 6.07
CA LEU A 45 1.43 -2.77 5.90
C LEU A 45 2.15 -2.28 7.14
N THR A 46 3.39 -1.84 6.97
CA THR A 46 4.21 -1.30 8.05
C THR A 46 4.74 0.08 7.67
N VAL A 47 4.79 0.98 8.63
CA VAL A 47 5.39 2.31 8.46
C VAL A 47 6.31 2.57 9.65
N ASN A 48 7.59 2.76 9.38
CA ASN A 48 8.64 2.92 10.40
C ASN A 48 8.58 1.83 11.48
N GLY A 49 8.35 0.59 11.06
CA GLY A 49 8.28 -0.56 11.96
C GLY A 49 6.95 -0.76 12.67
N VAL A 50 6.00 0.17 12.52
CA VAL A 50 4.66 0.02 13.09
C VAL A 50 3.82 -0.81 12.15
N ASP A 51 3.29 -1.92 12.64
CA ASP A 51 2.48 -2.84 11.87
C ASP A 51 1.00 -2.46 11.96
N PHE A 52 0.37 -2.19 10.81
CA PHE A 52 -1.05 -1.86 10.72
C PHE A 52 -1.92 -3.09 10.48
N GLY A 53 -1.30 -4.28 10.42
CA GLY A 53 -2.01 -5.53 10.21
C GLY A 53 -2.47 -5.75 8.79
N GLY A 54 -3.25 -6.79 8.60
CA GLY A 54 -3.85 -7.13 7.32
C GLY A 54 -5.26 -6.54 7.19
N MET A 55 -5.66 -6.24 5.96
CA MET A 55 -7.01 -5.78 5.64
C MET A 55 -7.50 -6.56 4.42
N TRP A 56 -8.62 -7.26 4.57
CA TRP A 56 -9.11 -8.17 3.56
C TRP A 56 -10.30 -7.59 2.81
N ASP A 57 -10.36 -7.89 1.51
CA ASP A 57 -11.53 -7.56 0.67
C ASP A 57 -11.96 -6.10 0.73
N ILE A 58 -11.00 -5.20 0.59
CA ILE A 58 -11.28 -3.77 0.53
C ILE A 58 -12.14 -3.50 -0.70
N PRO A 59 -13.32 -2.88 -0.54
CA PRO A 59 -14.35 -2.88 -1.60
C PRO A 59 -13.99 -2.10 -2.86
N THR A 60 -13.20 -1.04 -2.74
CA THR A 60 -12.86 -0.20 -3.90
C THR A 60 -11.38 0.17 -3.90
N GLN A 61 -10.88 0.56 -5.08
CA GLN A 61 -9.52 1.09 -5.20
C GLN A 61 -9.35 2.37 -4.38
N LYS A 62 -10.36 3.23 -4.36
CA LYS A 62 -10.33 4.47 -3.57
C LYS A 62 -10.17 4.17 -2.09
N ALA A 63 -10.93 3.22 -1.57
CA ALA A 63 -10.83 2.80 -0.17
C ALA A 63 -9.45 2.18 0.14
N PHE A 64 -8.92 1.39 -0.79
CA PHE A 64 -7.59 0.80 -0.67
C PHE A 64 -6.52 1.88 -0.53
N LEU A 65 -6.53 2.86 -1.43
CA LEU A 65 -5.56 3.96 -1.38
C LEU A 65 -5.72 4.81 -0.13
N ALA A 66 -6.95 5.01 0.33
CA ALA A 66 -7.22 5.76 1.56
C ALA A 66 -6.59 5.08 2.78
N GLU A 67 -6.61 3.76 2.86
CA GLU A 67 -5.96 3.02 3.95
C GLU A 67 -4.44 3.19 3.92
N ILE A 68 -3.84 3.19 2.73
CA ILE A 68 -2.41 3.43 2.57
C ILE A 68 -2.06 4.86 3.02
N GLU A 69 -2.82 5.86 2.56
CA GLU A 69 -2.58 7.26 2.94
C GLU A 69 -2.68 7.47 4.44
N LYS A 70 -3.66 6.84 5.06
CA LYS A 70 -3.87 6.91 6.50
C LYS A 70 -2.66 6.38 7.27
N ALA A 71 -2.10 5.27 6.80
CA ALA A 71 -0.88 4.70 7.39
C ALA A 71 0.32 5.62 7.17
N LEU A 72 0.43 6.26 6.01
CA LEU A 72 1.51 7.20 5.72
C LEU A 72 1.46 8.46 6.59
N ASP A 73 0.30 8.82 7.11
CA ASP A 73 0.13 9.95 8.02
C ASP A 73 0.55 9.63 9.45
N TYR A 74 0.83 8.39 9.73
CA TYR A 74 1.32 7.97 11.04
C TYR A 74 2.80 8.43 11.26
#